data_381f72455cf749d961638fcf7355c566
#
_entry.id   381f72455cf749d961638fcf7355c566
#
_cell.length_a   1.000
_cell.length_b   1.000
_cell.length_c   1.000
_cell.angle_alpha   90.00
_cell.angle_beta   90.00
_cell.angle_gamma   90.00
#
_symmetry.space_group_name_H-M   'P 1'
#
loop_
_entity.id
_entity.type
_entity.pdbx_description
1 polymer ?
#
loop_
_entity_poly.entity_id
_entity_poly.type
_entity_poly.pdbx_seq_one_letter_code
_entity_poly.pdbx_strand_id
1 'polypeptide(L)'
;MSQPEIHNMTLLSQDTLVGFGGMGEGMAMQVAPDGRRIMWLAHESAPKNFTGVDVSDPRNPKVVVQTELPVMEMRSNSLEVTGDIMAVAYQTPGVNMEKVGVELFDISTPENPKSISFFDCSGPHSRGVHQLWFADGEYVHFAGGSDDFVPTNPKDDQFYRCIDVRNPSSPEEVGRWWYPGTREGDNVPPPPRHPDIDSGFRAHNTNVYPQRPDRMYLGYLDGGTFIMDISDKSDPKVIGEWNPHPPYPGFAHTVLPLFSKDILIVTDESVKDDALDWPKLAWVVDARKEDNMVPIATLPMPPLDDFRNRGGRFGAHNLHENRPGPSFQSDDLIFGTFFNGGLRVFDLKDPLQPKEVAYFVPPKPDNSPVATAQINDVYVDENRIVYCVDRHAGGLYCLELNI
;
A
#
# COMPACT_ATOMS: atom_id res chain seq x y z
N MET A 1 -0.75 27.15 -15.57
CA MET A 1 -0.66 26.07 -14.56
C MET A 1 -0.28 26.72 -13.24
N SER A 2 -0.97 26.40 -12.16
CA SER A 2 -0.58 26.81 -10.81
C SER A 2 0.77 26.19 -10.45
N GLN A 3 1.57 26.86 -9.64
CA GLN A 3 2.83 26.32 -9.16
C GLN A 3 2.55 25.27 -8.06
N PRO A 4 3.38 24.23 -7.90
CA PRO A 4 3.27 23.31 -6.78
C PRO A 4 3.55 24.02 -5.45
N GLU A 5 2.91 23.56 -4.37
CA GLU A 5 3.27 23.96 -3.01
C GLU A 5 4.42 23.05 -2.55
N ILE A 6 5.59 23.60 -2.28
CA ILE A 6 6.81 22.85 -1.95
C ILE A 6 7.51 23.43 -0.74
N HIS A 7 7.97 22.58 0.16
CA HIS A 7 8.83 22.92 1.28
C HIS A 7 9.93 21.88 1.45
N ASN A 8 11.20 22.30 1.50
CA ASN A 8 12.37 21.44 1.65
C ASN A 8 12.45 20.26 0.66
N MET A 9 11.93 20.46 -0.54
CA MET A 9 12.01 19.51 -1.65
C MET A 9 12.27 20.25 -2.97
N THR A 10 12.82 19.54 -3.95
CA THR A 10 12.96 20.03 -5.34
C THR A 10 12.30 19.02 -6.27
N LEU A 11 11.35 19.48 -7.09
CA LEU A 11 10.80 18.66 -8.16
C LEU A 11 11.85 18.51 -9.27
N LEU A 12 12.32 17.29 -9.50
CA LEU A 12 13.28 16.95 -10.53
C LEU A 12 12.62 16.74 -11.89
N SER A 13 11.52 15.98 -11.89
CA SER A 13 10.75 15.66 -13.10
C SER A 13 9.34 15.18 -12.76
N GLN A 14 8.49 15.18 -13.78
CA GLN A 14 7.18 14.52 -13.81
C GLN A 14 7.04 13.78 -15.14
N ASP A 15 6.55 12.54 -15.10
CA ASP A 15 6.18 11.75 -16.27
C ASP A 15 4.73 11.27 -16.16
N THR A 16 3.91 11.62 -17.14
CA THR A 16 2.48 11.23 -17.18
C THR A 16 2.26 9.81 -17.72
N LEU A 17 3.32 9.01 -17.84
CA LEU A 17 3.30 7.59 -18.21
C LEU A 17 2.58 7.33 -19.54
N VAL A 18 3.06 8.05 -20.59
CA VAL A 18 2.48 7.96 -21.94
C VAL A 18 0.98 8.36 -21.96
N GLY A 19 0.59 9.26 -21.05
CA GLY A 19 -0.79 9.76 -20.94
C GLY A 19 -1.75 8.88 -20.15
N PHE A 20 -1.27 7.80 -19.54
CA PHE A 20 -2.03 6.96 -18.62
C PHE A 20 -1.40 7.01 -17.21
N GLY A 21 -1.62 8.11 -16.53
CA GLY A 21 -1.01 8.38 -15.22
C GLY A 21 -1.87 8.02 -14.01
N GLY A 22 -2.86 7.14 -14.17
CA GLY A 22 -3.70 6.63 -13.06
C GLY A 22 -2.99 5.48 -12.33
N MET A 23 -2.60 5.69 -11.08
CA MET A 23 -1.72 4.78 -10.35
C MET A 23 -2.44 4.08 -9.19
N GLY A 24 -2.12 2.77 -9.02
CA GLY A 24 -2.53 1.96 -7.87
C GLY A 24 -1.67 2.22 -6.61
N GLU A 25 -1.59 1.21 -5.76
CA GLU A 25 -0.88 1.25 -4.47
C GLU A 25 0.37 0.34 -4.49
N GLY A 26 1.02 0.21 -5.63
CA GLY A 26 2.21 -0.61 -5.79
C GLY A 26 3.31 0.16 -6.48
N MET A 27 4.40 0.40 -5.75
CA MET A 27 5.64 1.00 -6.24
C MET A 27 6.82 0.16 -5.76
N ALA A 28 7.58 -0.42 -6.69
CA ALA A 28 8.75 -1.22 -6.34
C ALA A 28 9.93 -0.92 -7.26
N MET A 29 11.14 -0.86 -6.68
CA MET A 29 12.38 -0.59 -7.41
C MET A 29 13.12 -1.89 -7.69
N GLN A 30 13.42 -2.13 -8.97
CA GLN A 30 14.35 -3.16 -9.41
C GLN A 30 15.69 -2.51 -9.77
N VAL A 31 16.80 -3.13 -9.35
CA VAL A 31 18.09 -2.94 -10.01
C VAL A 31 18.24 -4.05 -11.03
N ALA A 32 18.01 -3.73 -12.30
CA ALA A 32 18.01 -4.69 -13.39
C ALA A 32 19.42 -5.29 -13.61
N PRO A 33 19.56 -6.46 -14.27
CA PRO A 33 20.86 -7.10 -14.52
C PRO A 33 21.87 -6.22 -15.29
N ASP A 34 21.40 -5.26 -16.08
CA ASP A 34 22.23 -4.30 -16.80
C ASP A 34 22.61 -3.05 -15.97
N GLY A 35 22.17 -3.01 -14.69
CA GLY A 35 22.45 -1.94 -13.73
C GLY A 35 21.47 -0.78 -13.79
N ARG A 36 20.49 -0.78 -14.67
CA ARG A 36 19.42 0.25 -14.67
C ARG A 36 18.53 0.12 -13.43
N ARG A 37 17.97 1.24 -13.04
CA ARG A 37 17.01 1.33 -11.95
C ARG A 37 15.61 1.46 -12.55
N ILE A 38 14.81 0.43 -12.40
CA ILE A 38 13.45 0.39 -12.94
C ILE A 38 12.45 0.54 -11.81
N MET A 39 11.66 1.60 -11.85
CA MET A 39 10.49 1.77 -10.98
C MET A 39 9.31 1.06 -11.63
N TRP A 40 8.81 0.01 -10.97
CA TRP A 40 7.59 -0.68 -11.35
C TRP A 40 6.40 -0.08 -10.65
N LEU A 41 5.34 0.17 -11.40
CA LEU A 41 4.16 0.93 -10.97
C LEU A 41 2.89 0.16 -11.31
N ALA A 42 2.04 -0.09 -10.33
CA ALA A 42 0.71 -0.66 -10.48
C ALA A 42 -0.32 0.38 -10.95
N HIS A 43 -1.42 -0.06 -11.56
CA HIS A 43 -2.47 0.84 -12.05
C HIS A 43 -3.82 0.63 -11.35
N GLU A 44 -4.50 1.73 -11.02
CA GLU A 44 -5.80 1.75 -10.33
C GLU A 44 -6.95 1.24 -11.21
N SER A 45 -6.79 1.24 -12.54
CA SER A 45 -7.85 0.89 -13.46
C SER A 45 -7.34 0.42 -14.83
N ALA A 46 -8.19 -0.36 -15.51
CA ALA A 46 -7.99 -0.72 -16.91
C ALA A 46 -7.87 0.53 -17.83
N PRO A 47 -7.22 0.39 -18.98
CA PRO A 47 -6.73 -0.85 -19.60
C PRO A 47 -5.31 -1.26 -19.18
N LYS A 48 -4.60 -0.44 -18.40
CA LYS A 48 -3.18 -0.69 -18.10
C LYS A 48 -3.02 -1.59 -16.90
N ASN A 49 -2.07 -2.53 -17.01
CA ASN A 49 -1.71 -3.47 -15.97
C ASN A 49 -0.63 -2.87 -15.07
N PHE A 50 0.59 -2.75 -15.58
CA PHE A 50 1.70 -2.11 -14.88
C PHE A 50 2.62 -1.38 -15.86
N THR A 51 3.41 -0.46 -15.33
CA THR A 51 4.40 0.32 -16.09
C THR A 51 5.77 0.17 -15.44
N GLY A 52 6.79 -0.16 -16.24
CA GLY A 52 8.20 -0.06 -15.86
C GLY A 52 8.79 1.26 -16.36
N VAL A 53 9.42 2.01 -15.49
CA VAL A 53 10.05 3.30 -15.78
C VAL A 53 11.52 3.25 -15.42
N ASP A 54 12.42 3.46 -16.39
CA ASP A 54 13.85 3.66 -16.12
C ASP A 54 14.02 5.02 -15.43
N VAL A 55 14.40 4.99 -14.17
CA VAL A 55 14.67 6.13 -13.31
C VAL A 55 16.15 6.26 -12.93
N SER A 56 17.05 5.64 -13.70
CA SER A 56 18.51 5.76 -13.50
C SER A 56 18.97 7.21 -13.52
N ASP A 57 18.31 8.05 -14.32
CA ASP A 57 18.34 9.51 -14.21
C ASP A 57 16.98 10.04 -13.77
N PRO A 58 16.76 10.38 -12.49
CA PRO A 58 15.46 10.84 -12.01
C PRO A 58 15.04 12.20 -12.58
N ARG A 59 15.92 12.90 -13.28
CA ARG A 59 15.58 14.15 -14.02
C ARG A 59 15.00 13.87 -15.40
N ASN A 60 15.16 12.64 -15.90
CA ASN A 60 14.74 12.26 -17.24
C ASN A 60 14.24 10.79 -17.25
N PRO A 61 13.19 10.48 -16.46
CA PRO A 61 12.61 9.13 -16.41
C PRO A 61 12.11 8.73 -17.81
N LYS A 62 12.13 7.41 -18.09
CA LYS A 62 11.69 6.86 -19.38
C LYS A 62 10.85 5.62 -19.18
N VAL A 63 9.64 5.63 -19.68
CA VAL A 63 8.82 4.42 -19.75
C VAL A 63 9.53 3.39 -20.65
N VAL A 64 9.86 2.23 -20.10
CA VAL A 64 10.49 1.11 -20.81
C VAL A 64 9.47 0.08 -21.26
N VAL A 65 8.41 -0.09 -20.49
CA VAL A 65 7.29 -0.98 -20.80
C VAL A 65 6.00 -0.48 -20.13
N GLN A 66 4.89 -0.69 -20.79
CA GLN A 66 3.55 -0.53 -20.23
C GLN A 66 2.66 -1.64 -20.78
N THR A 67 2.16 -2.50 -19.91
CA THR A 67 1.36 -3.66 -20.30
C THR A 67 -0.14 -3.39 -20.13
N GLU A 68 -0.98 -4.24 -20.73
CA GLU A 68 -2.43 -4.15 -20.63
C GLU A 68 -2.99 -5.25 -19.74
N LEU A 69 -4.07 -4.94 -19.04
CA LEU A 69 -4.82 -5.92 -18.25
C LEU A 69 -5.49 -6.96 -19.16
N PRO A 70 -5.60 -8.21 -18.68
CA PRO A 70 -6.26 -9.27 -19.46
C PRO A 70 -7.76 -9.02 -19.65
N VAL A 71 -8.41 -8.26 -18.76
CA VAL A 71 -9.84 -7.91 -18.83
C VAL A 71 -10.07 -6.47 -18.33
N MET A 72 -11.09 -5.82 -18.87
CA MET A 72 -11.38 -4.39 -18.62
C MET A 72 -11.97 -4.12 -17.23
N GLU A 73 -12.56 -5.12 -16.59
CA GLU A 73 -13.18 -5.01 -15.27
C GLU A 73 -12.19 -5.22 -14.11
N MET A 74 -10.90 -5.36 -14.43
CA MET A 74 -9.84 -5.64 -13.48
C MET A 74 -8.96 -4.42 -13.25
N ARG A 75 -8.25 -4.42 -12.13
CA ARG A 75 -7.09 -3.55 -11.85
C ARG A 75 -5.94 -4.36 -11.27
N SER A 76 -4.71 -3.91 -11.49
CA SER A 76 -3.52 -4.39 -10.81
C SER A 76 -3.20 -3.44 -9.67
N ASN A 77 -3.91 -3.54 -8.57
CA ASN A 77 -3.86 -2.52 -7.51
C ASN A 77 -2.51 -2.44 -6.80
N SER A 78 -1.81 -3.56 -6.67
CA SER A 78 -0.56 -3.67 -5.93
C SER A 78 0.45 -4.54 -6.69
N LEU A 79 1.73 -4.22 -6.56
CA LEU A 79 2.84 -5.05 -7.03
C LEU A 79 4.06 -4.91 -6.11
N GLU A 80 4.89 -5.96 -6.09
CA GLU A 80 6.16 -5.98 -5.37
C GLU A 80 7.24 -6.69 -6.18
N VAL A 81 8.49 -6.32 -5.94
CA VAL A 81 9.65 -6.87 -6.64
C VAL A 81 10.71 -7.36 -5.67
N THR A 82 11.18 -8.59 -5.90
CA THR A 82 12.37 -9.13 -5.23
C THR A 82 13.31 -9.74 -6.28
N GLY A 83 14.49 -9.16 -6.43
CA GLY A 83 15.41 -9.52 -7.51
C GLY A 83 14.78 -9.29 -8.89
N ASP A 84 14.69 -10.35 -9.70
CA ASP A 84 14.10 -10.34 -11.03
C ASP A 84 12.69 -10.96 -11.08
N ILE A 85 12.06 -11.15 -9.93
CA ILE A 85 10.68 -11.62 -9.83
C ILE A 85 9.77 -10.48 -9.35
N MET A 86 8.68 -10.27 -10.07
CA MET A 86 7.62 -9.34 -9.69
C MET A 86 6.32 -10.10 -9.41
N ALA A 87 5.70 -9.84 -8.27
CA ALA A 87 4.36 -10.29 -7.93
C ALA A 87 3.36 -9.15 -8.20
N VAL A 88 2.25 -9.46 -8.88
CA VAL A 88 1.18 -8.49 -9.22
C VAL A 88 -0.16 -8.98 -8.68
N ALA A 89 -0.86 -8.12 -7.95
CA ALA A 89 -2.18 -8.39 -7.40
C ALA A 89 -3.28 -7.97 -8.38
N TYR A 90 -4.20 -8.87 -8.69
CA TYR A 90 -5.37 -8.59 -9.52
C TYR A 90 -6.65 -8.57 -8.70
N GLN A 91 -7.40 -7.48 -8.83
CA GLN A 91 -8.66 -7.25 -8.16
C GLN A 91 -9.73 -6.74 -9.13
N THR A 92 -10.98 -7.07 -8.83
CA THR A 92 -12.16 -6.55 -9.53
C THR A 92 -13.08 -5.77 -8.59
N PRO A 93 -13.94 -4.86 -9.08
CA PRO A 93 -14.90 -4.14 -8.25
C PRO A 93 -16.03 -5.04 -7.71
N GLY A 94 -16.37 -6.12 -8.44
CA GLY A 94 -17.39 -7.09 -8.08
C GLY A 94 -16.81 -8.46 -7.74
N VAL A 95 -17.63 -9.30 -7.10
CA VAL A 95 -17.31 -10.70 -6.80
C VAL A 95 -17.61 -11.64 -7.98
N ASN A 96 -17.14 -12.89 -7.89
CA ASN A 96 -17.42 -13.94 -8.88
C ASN A 96 -16.88 -13.65 -10.29
N MET A 97 -15.72 -13.01 -10.34
CA MET A 97 -14.97 -12.78 -11.58
C MET A 97 -13.83 -13.77 -11.69
N GLU A 98 -13.50 -14.16 -12.92
CA GLU A 98 -12.35 -15.04 -13.21
C GLU A 98 -11.04 -14.24 -13.31
N LYS A 99 -9.91 -14.95 -13.19
CA LYS A 99 -8.55 -14.42 -13.36
C LYS A 99 -8.16 -13.33 -12.35
N VAL A 100 -8.70 -13.38 -11.16
CA VAL A 100 -8.30 -12.54 -10.03
C VAL A 100 -7.39 -13.33 -9.08
N GLY A 101 -6.28 -12.74 -8.66
CA GLY A 101 -5.29 -13.47 -7.87
C GLY A 101 -3.92 -12.80 -7.85
N VAL A 102 -2.87 -13.61 -7.75
CA VAL A 102 -1.47 -13.17 -7.81
C VAL A 102 -0.81 -13.76 -9.03
N GLU A 103 -0.20 -12.92 -9.86
CA GLU A 103 0.61 -13.33 -11.00
C GLU A 103 2.08 -13.03 -10.73
N LEU A 104 2.95 -14.00 -11.01
CA LEU A 104 4.39 -13.84 -10.93
C LEU A 104 4.97 -13.62 -12.32
N PHE A 105 5.87 -12.63 -12.42
CA PHE A 105 6.56 -12.28 -13.66
C PHE A 105 8.06 -12.38 -13.49
N ASP A 106 8.75 -12.90 -14.52
CA ASP A 106 10.18 -12.70 -14.76
C ASP A 106 10.38 -11.32 -15.40
N ILE A 107 11.07 -10.44 -14.71
CA ILE A 107 11.42 -9.08 -15.13
C ILE A 107 12.93 -8.90 -15.36
N SER A 108 13.68 -9.98 -15.55
CA SER A 108 15.11 -9.93 -15.86
C SER A 108 15.43 -9.14 -17.13
N THR A 109 14.45 -9.01 -18.02
CA THR A 109 14.46 -8.10 -19.17
C THR A 109 13.31 -7.11 -19.01
N PRO A 110 13.55 -5.91 -18.47
CA PRO A 110 12.48 -4.96 -18.12
C PRO A 110 11.54 -4.58 -19.27
N GLU A 111 12.04 -4.58 -20.51
CA GLU A 111 11.23 -4.28 -21.70
C GLU A 111 10.28 -5.42 -22.11
N ASN A 112 10.46 -6.62 -21.53
CA ASN A 112 9.71 -7.81 -21.90
C ASN A 112 9.39 -8.70 -20.70
N PRO A 113 8.61 -8.24 -19.73
CA PRO A 113 8.15 -9.05 -18.61
C PRO A 113 7.45 -10.32 -19.10
N LYS A 114 7.75 -11.45 -18.47
CA LYS A 114 7.17 -12.75 -18.85
C LYS A 114 6.41 -13.34 -17.67
N SER A 115 5.15 -13.68 -17.89
CA SER A 115 4.38 -14.43 -16.91
C SER A 115 5.04 -15.78 -16.62
N ILE A 116 5.24 -16.09 -15.34
CA ILE A 116 5.77 -17.37 -14.86
C ILE A 116 4.62 -18.27 -14.43
N SER A 117 3.71 -17.74 -13.58
CA SER A 117 2.59 -18.49 -13.02
C SER A 117 1.51 -17.56 -12.52
N PHE A 118 0.34 -18.13 -12.31
CA PHE A 118 -0.82 -17.44 -11.74
C PHE A 118 -1.41 -18.26 -10.59
N PHE A 119 -1.54 -17.63 -9.41
CA PHE A 119 -2.23 -18.19 -8.27
C PHE A 119 -3.65 -17.64 -8.22
N ASP A 120 -4.64 -18.51 -8.47
CA ASP A 120 -6.05 -18.13 -8.58
C ASP A 120 -6.67 -17.86 -7.20
N CYS A 121 -7.33 -16.71 -7.07
CA CYS A 121 -8.12 -16.31 -5.91
C CYS A 121 -9.59 -16.06 -6.28
N SER A 122 -10.04 -16.53 -7.43
CA SER A 122 -11.44 -16.41 -7.87
C SER A 122 -12.40 -17.16 -6.92
N GLY A 123 -13.64 -16.76 -6.92
CA GLY A 123 -14.68 -17.42 -6.13
C GLY A 123 -15.96 -16.60 -6.01
N PRO A 124 -17.06 -17.21 -5.57
CA PRO A 124 -18.39 -16.57 -5.59
C PRO A 124 -18.50 -15.34 -4.70
N HIS A 125 -17.61 -15.22 -3.69
CA HIS A 125 -17.55 -14.08 -2.76
C HIS A 125 -16.20 -13.34 -2.86
N SER A 126 -15.31 -13.73 -3.76
CA SER A 126 -13.99 -13.14 -3.92
C SER A 126 -13.98 -12.05 -4.98
N ARG A 127 -13.28 -10.96 -4.69
CA ARG A 127 -12.89 -9.91 -5.65
C ARG A 127 -11.43 -10.03 -6.07
N GLY A 128 -10.72 -11.09 -5.61
CA GLY A 128 -9.30 -11.30 -5.86
C GLY A 128 -8.41 -10.72 -4.77
N VAL A 129 -7.28 -10.13 -5.17
CA VAL A 129 -6.21 -9.66 -4.27
C VAL A 129 -6.11 -8.14 -4.34
N HIS A 130 -6.15 -7.49 -3.18
CA HIS A 130 -6.08 -6.03 -3.05
C HIS A 130 -4.65 -5.54 -2.86
N GLN A 131 -3.98 -6.02 -1.85
CA GLN A 131 -2.63 -5.61 -1.47
C GLN A 131 -1.76 -6.84 -1.25
N LEU A 132 -0.48 -6.77 -1.64
CA LEU A 132 0.48 -7.84 -1.39
C LEU A 132 1.82 -7.29 -0.88
N TRP A 133 2.58 -8.18 -0.22
CA TRP A 133 3.94 -7.95 0.25
C TRP A 133 4.83 -9.12 -0.15
N PHE A 134 5.92 -8.83 -0.87
CA PHE A 134 6.87 -9.82 -1.36
C PHE A 134 8.28 -9.27 -1.19
N ALA A 135 8.91 -9.52 -0.04
CA ALA A 135 10.16 -8.89 0.34
C ALA A 135 11.34 -9.87 0.51
N ASP A 136 11.07 -11.15 0.78
CA ASP A 136 12.09 -12.17 1.03
C ASP A 136 12.42 -13.03 -0.19
N GLY A 137 11.64 -12.95 -1.26
CA GLY A 137 11.76 -13.78 -2.45
C GLY A 137 11.24 -15.22 -2.30
N GLU A 138 10.68 -15.55 -1.12
CA GLU A 138 10.21 -16.89 -0.79
C GLU A 138 8.70 -16.97 -0.60
N TYR A 139 8.10 -15.92 -0.02
CA TYR A 139 6.68 -15.89 0.32
C TYR A 139 6.01 -14.60 -0.14
N VAL A 140 4.82 -14.74 -0.72
CA VAL A 140 3.92 -13.59 -0.95
C VAL A 140 2.84 -13.61 0.12
N HIS A 141 2.81 -12.56 0.93
CA HIS A 141 1.79 -12.28 1.92
C HIS A 141 0.78 -11.32 1.30
N PHE A 142 -0.53 -11.58 1.41
CA PHE A 142 -1.50 -10.73 0.74
C PHE A 142 -2.88 -10.70 1.40
N ALA A 143 -3.61 -9.65 1.10
CA ALA A 143 -5.02 -9.48 1.42
C ALA A 143 -5.89 -9.89 0.21
N GLY A 144 -6.62 -10.98 0.32
CA GLY A 144 -7.41 -11.50 -0.81
C GLY A 144 -8.53 -12.44 -0.38
N GLY A 145 -9.39 -12.76 -1.35
CA GLY A 145 -10.47 -13.74 -1.18
C GLY A 145 -10.07 -15.14 -1.63
N SER A 146 -11.00 -16.09 -1.51
CA SER A 146 -10.90 -17.46 -2.04
C SER A 146 -12.27 -18.04 -2.34
N ASP A 147 -12.32 -19.16 -3.05
CA ASP A 147 -13.56 -19.86 -3.42
C ASP A 147 -14.26 -20.51 -2.23
N ASP A 148 -13.49 -20.92 -1.22
CA ASP A 148 -13.95 -21.60 0.00
C ASP A 148 -14.25 -20.66 1.18
N PHE A 149 -14.13 -19.35 0.99
CA PHE A 149 -14.41 -18.36 2.04
C PHE A 149 -15.76 -17.67 1.80
N VAL A 150 -16.74 -17.98 2.64
CA VAL A 150 -18.06 -17.32 2.62
C VAL A 150 -18.09 -16.31 3.76
N PRO A 151 -18.04 -14.99 3.46
CA PRO A 151 -18.04 -13.97 4.52
C PRO A 151 -19.43 -13.83 5.14
N THR A 152 -19.50 -13.63 6.47
CA THR A 152 -20.75 -13.35 7.19
C THR A 152 -21.35 -11.98 6.81
N ASN A 153 -20.51 -11.08 6.29
CA ASN A 153 -20.92 -9.82 5.68
C ASN A 153 -20.16 -9.62 4.37
N PRO A 154 -20.81 -9.21 3.27
CA PRO A 154 -20.14 -9.02 1.98
C PRO A 154 -18.95 -8.05 1.98
N LYS A 155 -18.84 -7.17 2.97
CA LYS A 155 -17.69 -6.27 3.11
C LYS A 155 -16.44 -6.96 3.65
N ASP A 156 -16.54 -8.15 4.23
CA ASP A 156 -15.46 -8.90 4.88
C ASP A 156 -14.82 -9.93 3.94
N ASP A 157 -14.82 -9.65 2.66
CA ASP A 157 -14.45 -10.56 1.58
C ASP A 157 -12.94 -10.79 1.40
N GLN A 158 -12.10 -10.06 2.14
CA GLN A 158 -10.65 -10.12 2.05
C GLN A 158 -10.02 -10.44 3.41
N PHE A 159 -9.16 -11.45 3.42
CA PHE A 159 -8.46 -11.89 4.62
C PHE A 159 -6.97 -12.11 4.30
N TYR A 160 -6.15 -12.32 5.31
CA TYR A 160 -4.74 -12.62 5.13
C TYR A 160 -4.55 -14.01 4.53
N ARG A 161 -3.70 -14.08 3.50
CA ARG A 161 -3.22 -15.32 2.87
C ARG A 161 -1.71 -15.23 2.63
N CYS A 162 -1.07 -16.40 2.62
CA CYS A 162 0.35 -16.56 2.32
C CYS A 162 0.56 -17.68 1.32
N ILE A 163 1.33 -17.44 0.27
CA ILE A 163 1.76 -18.46 -0.68
C ILE A 163 3.28 -18.59 -0.67
N ASP A 164 3.75 -19.83 -0.78
CA ASP A 164 5.14 -20.19 -1.00
C ASP A 164 5.45 -20.07 -2.50
N VAL A 165 6.45 -19.27 -2.84
CA VAL A 165 6.89 -19.00 -4.20
C VAL A 165 8.37 -19.33 -4.43
N ARG A 166 8.99 -20.12 -3.53
CA ARG A 166 10.37 -20.62 -3.71
C ARG A 166 10.50 -21.41 -5.00
N ASN A 167 9.43 -22.05 -5.44
CA ASN A 167 9.26 -22.47 -6.82
C ASN A 167 8.26 -21.55 -7.52
N PRO A 168 8.69 -20.49 -8.20
CA PRO A 168 7.79 -19.49 -8.76
C PRO A 168 6.88 -20.02 -9.87
N SER A 169 7.19 -21.21 -10.44
CA SER A 169 6.35 -21.86 -11.45
C SER A 169 5.17 -22.64 -10.84
N SER A 170 5.14 -22.84 -9.52
CA SER A 170 4.10 -23.59 -8.82
C SER A 170 3.87 -23.00 -7.43
N PRO A 171 3.25 -21.83 -7.32
CA PRO A 171 2.93 -21.22 -6.04
C PRO A 171 1.90 -22.06 -5.28
N GLU A 172 2.10 -22.22 -3.96
CA GLU A 172 1.23 -23.02 -3.09
C GLU A 172 0.81 -22.22 -1.86
N GLU A 173 -0.49 -22.25 -1.51
CA GLU A 173 -0.95 -21.63 -0.26
C GLU A 173 -0.43 -22.40 0.94
N VAL A 174 0.20 -21.68 1.88
CA VAL A 174 0.79 -22.24 3.08
C VAL A 174 0.15 -21.74 4.37
N GLY A 175 -0.63 -20.66 4.31
CA GLY A 175 -1.30 -20.15 5.49
C GLY A 175 -2.34 -19.08 5.20
N ARG A 176 -3.27 -18.92 6.15
CA ARG A 176 -4.33 -17.90 6.11
C ARG A 176 -4.80 -17.55 7.51
N TRP A 177 -5.32 -16.34 7.66
CA TRP A 177 -5.98 -15.87 8.87
C TRP A 177 -7.07 -14.84 8.54
N TRP A 178 -8.19 -14.91 9.24
CA TRP A 178 -9.27 -13.93 9.14
C TRP A 178 -9.73 -13.49 10.53
N TYR A 179 -10.32 -12.31 10.62
CA TYR A 179 -10.88 -11.82 11.86
C TYR A 179 -12.00 -12.77 12.36
N PRO A 180 -11.95 -13.24 13.62
CA PRO A 180 -12.95 -14.18 14.13
C PRO A 180 -14.40 -13.68 13.98
N GLY A 181 -15.27 -14.53 13.47
CA GLY A 181 -16.69 -14.24 13.22
C GLY A 181 -16.97 -13.62 11.83
N THR A 182 -15.97 -13.40 10.99
CA THR A 182 -16.19 -12.87 9.63
C THR A 182 -16.44 -13.93 8.57
N ARG A 183 -16.24 -15.21 8.91
CA ARG A 183 -16.51 -16.35 8.02
C ARG A 183 -17.74 -17.14 8.49
N GLU A 184 -18.60 -17.59 7.57
CA GLU A 184 -19.68 -18.51 7.89
C GLU A 184 -19.13 -19.82 8.49
N GLY A 185 -19.75 -20.26 9.60
CA GLY A 185 -19.32 -21.43 10.33
C GLY A 185 -18.29 -21.18 11.43
N ASP A 186 -17.85 -19.95 11.63
CA ASP A 186 -17.03 -19.58 12.79
C ASP A 186 -17.78 -19.86 14.11
N ASN A 187 -17.04 -20.25 15.16
CA ASN A 187 -17.61 -20.54 16.48
C ASN A 187 -17.88 -19.30 17.34
N VAL A 188 -17.61 -18.11 16.79
CA VAL A 188 -17.83 -16.81 17.45
C VAL A 188 -18.79 -15.97 16.62
N PRO A 189 -19.60 -15.09 17.26
CA PRO A 189 -20.50 -14.23 16.51
C PRO A 189 -19.72 -13.23 15.65
N PRO A 190 -20.34 -12.73 14.55
CA PRO A 190 -19.75 -11.62 13.77
C PRO A 190 -19.43 -10.41 14.65
N PRO A 191 -18.36 -9.66 14.34
CA PRO A 191 -18.02 -8.46 15.09
C PRO A 191 -19.13 -7.41 14.99
N PRO A 192 -19.33 -6.58 16.04
CA PRO A 192 -20.28 -5.49 15.99
C PRO A 192 -19.86 -4.44 14.96
N ARG A 193 -20.83 -3.86 14.24
CA ARG A 193 -20.59 -2.87 13.21
C ARG A 193 -21.12 -1.50 13.57
N HIS A 194 -20.39 -0.47 13.20
CA HIS A 194 -20.89 0.90 13.36
C HIS A 194 -21.87 1.24 12.22
N PRO A 195 -23.05 1.82 12.52
CA PRO A 195 -24.09 2.04 11.50
C PRO A 195 -23.68 3.03 10.40
N ASP A 196 -22.83 4.01 10.70
CA ASP A 196 -22.49 5.11 9.79
C ASP A 196 -21.07 5.01 9.21
N ILE A 197 -20.19 4.26 9.88
CA ILE A 197 -18.77 4.10 9.50
C ILE A 197 -18.40 2.63 9.51
N ASP A 198 -18.65 1.94 8.40
CA ASP A 198 -18.39 0.51 8.21
C ASP A 198 -17.73 0.30 6.86
N SER A 199 -16.43 0.02 6.87
CA SER A 199 -15.61 -0.30 5.70
C SER A 199 -15.33 -1.78 5.56
N GLY A 200 -15.70 -2.59 6.55
CA GLY A 200 -15.50 -4.03 6.61
C GLY A 200 -14.34 -4.45 7.49
N PHE A 201 -14.48 -5.65 8.06
CA PHE A 201 -13.40 -6.35 8.75
C PHE A 201 -12.62 -7.15 7.72
N ARG A 202 -11.62 -6.53 7.10
CA ARG A 202 -10.85 -7.18 6.03
C ARG A 202 -9.38 -6.73 6.05
N ALA A 203 -8.51 -7.65 5.65
CA ALA A 203 -7.08 -7.41 5.58
C ALA A 203 -6.75 -6.35 4.51
N HIS A 204 -5.67 -5.61 4.76
CA HIS A 204 -5.07 -4.66 3.82
C HIS A 204 -3.56 -4.91 3.72
N ASN A 205 -2.70 -4.11 4.36
CA ASN A 205 -1.24 -4.36 4.33
C ASN A 205 -0.87 -5.54 5.22
N THR A 206 0.07 -6.37 4.73
CA THR A 206 0.47 -7.65 5.34
C THR A 206 1.99 -7.74 5.46
N ASN A 207 2.62 -6.73 6.05
CA ASN A 207 4.05 -6.48 5.96
C ASN A 207 4.87 -7.41 6.87
N VAL A 208 5.88 -8.05 6.28
CA VAL A 208 6.86 -8.91 6.96
C VAL A 208 8.27 -8.43 6.62
N TYR A 209 9.09 -8.21 7.63
CA TYR A 209 10.42 -7.61 7.47
C TYR A 209 11.54 -8.60 7.81
N PRO A 210 12.69 -8.53 7.12
CA PRO A 210 13.84 -9.39 7.41
C PRO A 210 14.36 -9.27 8.85
N GLN A 211 14.15 -8.12 9.50
CA GLN A 211 14.52 -7.89 10.90
C GLN A 211 13.67 -8.74 11.87
N ARG A 212 12.45 -9.08 11.48
CA ARG A 212 11.50 -9.87 12.27
C ARG A 212 10.68 -10.78 11.33
N PRO A 213 11.32 -11.80 10.73
CA PRO A 213 10.63 -12.70 9.77
C PRO A 213 9.57 -13.60 10.44
N ASP A 214 9.55 -13.62 11.78
CA ASP A 214 8.57 -14.28 12.63
C ASP A 214 7.35 -13.39 12.94
N ARG A 215 7.32 -12.14 12.46
CA ARG A 215 6.25 -11.17 12.70
C ARG A 215 5.66 -10.64 11.41
N MET A 216 4.34 -10.50 11.40
CA MET A 216 3.60 -9.73 10.40
C MET A 216 2.91 -8.54 11.07
N TYR A 217 3.04 -7.38 10.44
CA TYR A 217 2.39 -6.13 10.81
C TYR A 217 1.21 -5.93 9.87
N LEU A 218 0.00 -6.17 10.39
CA LEU A 218 -1.22 -6.30 9.61
C LEU A 218 -2.17 -5.13 9.85
N GLY A 219 -2.52 -4.40 8.78
CA GLY A 219 -3.67 -3.51 8.75
C GLY A 219 -4.95 -4.29 8.41
N TYR A 220 -6.02 -4.08 9.16
CA TYR A 220 -7.26 -4.85 8.99
C TYR A 220 -8.52 -3.96 8.99
N LEU A 221 -8.49 -2.88 8.27
CA LEU A 221 -9.53 -1.85 8.14
C LEU A 221 -10.26 -1.57 9.47
N ASP A 222 -11.55 -1.93 9.58
CA ASP A 222 -12.34 -1.71 10.80
C ASP A 222 -11.97 -2.66 11.95
N GLY A 223 -11.21 -3.72 11.67
CA GLY A 223 -10.60 -4.59 12.67
C GLY A 223 -9.38 -4.00 13.37
N GLY A 224 -8.81 -2.90 12.82
CA GLY A 224 -7.67 -2.23 13.41
C GLY A 224 -6.32 -2.81 12.95
N THR A 225 -5.35 -2.82 13.86
CA THR A 225 -3.96 -3.19 13.63
C THR A 225 -3.59 -4.41 14.45
N PHE A 226 -2.86 -5.34 13.83
CA PHE A 226 -2.38 -6.56 14.50
C PHE A 226 -0.87 -6.73 14.36
N ILE A 227 -0.24 -7.23 15.42
CA ILE A 227 1.06 -7.90 15.35
C ILE A 227 0.77 -9.39 15.43
N MET A 228 1.20 -10.14 14.40
CA MET A 228 0.97 -11.57 14.28
C MET A 228 2.26 -12.35 14.46
N ASP A 229 2.21 -13.49 15.14
CA ASP A 229 3.24 -14.53 15.08
C ASP A 229 3.00 -15.40 13.84
N ILE A 230 3.95 -15.37 12.92
CA ILE A 230 3.98 -16.16 11.69
C ILE A 230 5.22 -17.07 11.61
N SER A 231 5.83 -17.40 12.75
CA SER A 231 6.93 -18.37 12.82
C SER A 231 6.53 -19.72 12.21
N ASP A 232 5.28 -20.12 12.43
CA ASP A 232 4.58 -21.14 11.63
C ASP A 232 3.56 -20.45 10.72
N LYS A 233 3.88 -20.35 9.43
CA LYS A 233 3.02 -19.69 8.44
C LYS A 233 1.67 -20.39 8.25
N SER A 234 1.58 -21.70 8.59
CA SER A 234 0.35 -22.47 8.47
C SER A 234 -0.63 -22.20 9.63
N ASP A 235 -0.17 -21.58 10.73
CA ASP A 235 -0.97 -21.32 11.93
C ASP A 235 -0.67 -19.91 12.49
N PRO A 236 -0.96 -18.82 11.74
CA PRO A 236 -0.74 -17.45 12.19
C PRO A 236 -1.52 -17.13 13.46
N LYS A 237 -0.88 -16.50 14.45
CA LYS A 237 -1.49 -16.18 15.76
C LYS A 237 -1.39 -14.70 16.07
N VAL A 238 -2.45 -14.13 16.62
CA VAL A 238 -2.45 -12.77 17.14
C VAL A 238 -1.58 -12.71 18.39
N ILE A 239 -0.60 -11.82 18.39
CA ILE A 239 0.18 -11.43 19.58
C ILE A 239 -0.48 -10.26 20.25
N GLY A 240 -0.81 -9.23 19.50
CA GLY A 240 -1.47 -8.03 20.00
C GLY A 240 -2.30 -7.34 18.94
N GLU A 241 -3.28 -6.59 19.42
CA GLU A 241 -4.18 -5.79 18.60
C GLU A 241 -4.32 -4.38 19.16
N TRP A 242 -4.53 -3.42 18.28
CA TRP A 242 -4.88 -2.06 18.63
C TRP A 242 -5.88 -1.50 17.61
N ASN A 243 -6.99 -0.95 18.10
CA ASN A 243 -8.06 -0.47 17.23
C ASN A 243 -8.71 0.82 17.78
N PRO A 244 -8.60 1.96 17.10
CA PRO A 244 -9.29 3.18 17.47
C PRO A 244 -10.73 3.25 16.95
N HIS A 245 -11.17 2.32 16.12
CA HIS A 245 -12.51 2.28 15.52
C HIS A 245 -13.49 1.41 16.33
N PRO A 246 -14.71 1.89 16.65
CA PRO A 246 -15.03 3.28 16.82
C PRO A 246 -14.39 3.86 18.10
N PRO A 247 -14.31 5.18 18.34
CA PRO A 247 -15.11 6.26 17.73
C PRO A 247 -14.48 6.92 16.50
N TYR A 248 -13.21 6.63 16.19
CA TYR A 248 -12.61 7.11 14.94
C TYR A 248 -13.16 6.36 13.73
N PRO A 249 -13.16 6.96 12.52
CA PRO A 249 -13.70 6.30 11.32
C PRO A 249 -12.98 5.01 10.91
N GLY A 250 -11.80 4.71 11.49
CA GLY A 250 -11.07 3.50 11.21
C GLY A 250 -10.46 3.46 9.81
N PHE A 251 -10.41 2.28 9.21
CA PHE A 251 -9.72 1.95 7.98
C PHE A 251 -8.20 1.86 8.20
N ALA A 252 -7.78 1.04 9.19
CA ALA A 252 -6.36 0.76 9.43
C ALA A 252 -5.74 0.14 8.17
N HIS A 253 -4.84 0.90 7.53
CA HIS A 253 -4.31 0.64 6.20
C HIS A 253 -2.90 0.09 6.28
N THR A 254 -1.91 0.96 6.50
CA THR A 254 -0.49 0.62 6.57
C THR A 254 -0.01 0.56 8.02
N VAL A 255 0.78 -0.46 8.36
CA VAL A 255 1.40 -0.62 9.67
C VAL A 255 2.92 -0.72 9.48
N LEU A 256 3.61 0.39 9.69
CA LEU A 256 5.06 0.50 9.51
C LEU A 256 5.79 0.36 10.86
N PRO A 257 6.56 -0.72 11.10
CA PRO A 257 7.40 -0.82 12.28
C PRO A 257 8.68 0.02 12.15
N LEU A 258 9.00 0.74 13.22
CA LEU A 258 10.26 1.45 13.43
C LEU A 258 11.06 0.67 14.48
N PHE A 259 11.87 -0.27 14.00
CA PHE A 259 12.47 -1.31 14.84
C PHE A 259 13.43 -0.79 15.92
N SER A 260 14.17 0.29 15.65
CA SER A 260 15.08 0.87 16.63
C SER A 260 14.39 1.63 17.78
N LYS A 261 13.07 1.86 17.62
CA LYS A 261 12.27 2.64 18.58
C LYS A 261 11.15 1.82 19.22
N ASP A 262 10.91 0.59 18.75
CA ASP A 262 9.75 -0.23 19.13
C ASP A 262 8.41 0.52 18.95
N ILE A 263 8.27 1.22 17.82
CA ILE A 263 7.11 2.02 17.49
C ILE A 263 6.50 1.51 16.18
N LEU A 264 5.18 1.63 16.06
CA LEU A 264 4.46 1.48 14.80
C LEU A 264 3.92 2.84 14.34
N ILE A 265 4.01 3.11 13.05
CA ILE A 265 3.22 4.15 12.40
C ILE A 265 2.04 3.46 11.70
N VAL A 266 0.83 3.82 12.11
CA VAL A 266 -0.40 3.25 11.57
C VAL A 266 -1.19 4.34 10.86
N THR A 267 -1.53 4.14 9.59
CA THR A 267 -2.37 5.09 8.85
C THR A 267 -3.81 4.62 8.74
N ASP A 268 -4.75 5.56 8.89
CA ASP A 268 -6.16 5.38 8.54
C ASP A 268 -6.41 5.97 7.16
N GLU A 269 -6.78 5.16 6.16
CA GLU A 269 -7.02 5.67 4.80
C GLU A 269 -8.28 6.52 4.72
N SER A 270 -8.18 7.71 4.09
CA SER A 270 -9.34 8.47 3.67
C SER A 270 -9.94 7.87 2.39
N VAL A 271 -11.21 7.51 2.44
CA VAL A 271 -11.93 6.87 1.32
C VAL A 271 -13.10 7.70 0.78
N LYS A 272 -13.37 8.85 1.40
CA LYS A 272 -14.44 9.77 0.98
C LYS A 272 -13.86 11.13 0.58
N ASP A 273 -14.44 11.69 -0.49
CA ASP A 273 -14.11 13.04 -0.93
C ASP A 273 -14.48 14.08 0.12
N ASP A 274 -13.88 15.28 0.03
CA ASP A 274 -14.15 16.44 0.86
C ASP A 274 -14.02 16.18 2.38
N ALA A 275 -13.17 15.22 2.77
CA ALA A 275 -12.95 14.79 4.14
C ALA A 275 -14.24 14.39 4.89
N LEU A 276 -15.22 13.79 4.21
CA LEU A 276 -16.48 13.36 4.82
C LEU A 276 -16.31 12.21 5.82
N ASP A 277 -15.16 11.53 5.81
CA ASP A 277 -14.78 10.49 6.77
C ASP A 277 -13.69 10.96 7.75
N TRP A 278 -13.52 12.25 7.94
CA TRP A 278 -12.57 12.82 8.90
C TRP A 278 -12.88 12.44 10.36
N PRO A 279 -11.86 12.24 11.26
CA PRO A 279 -10.43 12.33 10.99
C PRO A 279 -9.85 11.01 10.46
N LYS A 280 -8.89 11.13 9.53
CA LYS A 280 -8.08 10.01 9.00
C LYS A 280 -6.63 10.29 9.33
N LEU A 281 -6.13 9.66 10.38
CA LEU A 281 -4.88 10.01 11.06
C LEU A 281 -3.75 9.05 10.70
N ALA A 282 -2.53 9.48 10.92
CA ALA A 282 -1.35 8.64 11.01
C ALA A 282 -0.91 8.58 12.48
N TRP A 283 -1.10 7.45 13.11
CA TRP A 283 -0.88 7.23 14.53
C TRP A 283 0.56 6.84 14.82
N VAL A 284 1.10 7.29 15.92
CA VAL A 284 2.37 6.85 16.50
C VAL A 284 2.04 5.97 17.71
N VAL A 285 2.33 4.69 17.60
CA VAL A 285 1.91 3.66 18.55
C VAL A 285 3.15 3.01 19.19
N ASP A 286 3.27 3.08 20.52
CA ASP A 286 4.29 2.37 21.29
C ASP A 286 3.98 0.86 21.27
N ALA A 287 4.90 0.06 20.75
CA ALA A 287 4.83 -1.38 20.63
C ALA A 287 5.94 -2.12 21.39
N ARG A 288 6.65 -1.44 22.35
CA ARG A 288 7.63 -2.09 23.24
C ARG A 288 7.07 -3.33 23.93
N LYS A 289 5.76 -3.37 24.10
CA LYS A 289 5.01 -4.53 24.53
C LYS A 289 3.99 -4.87 23.44
N GLU A 290 4.35 -5.86 22.60
CA GLU A 290 3.56 -6.22 21.41
C GLU A 290 2.10 -6.60 21.74
N ASP A 291 1.85 -7.21 22.92
CA ASP A 291 0.51 -7.60 23.40
C ASP A 291 -0.26 -6.47 24.12
N ASN A 292 0.31 -5.25 24.18
CA ASN A 292 -0.32 -4.09 24.81
C ASN A 292 0.14 -2.79 24.13
N MET A 293 -0.20 -2.61 22.88
CA MET A 293 0.14 -1.43 22.09
C MET A 293 -0.62 -0.19 22.58
N VAL A 294 0.07 0.96 22.63
CA VAL A 294 -0.48 2.23 23.17
C VAL A 294 -0.21 3.37 22.20
N PRO A 295 -1.23 4.12 21.73
CA PRO A 295 -0.99 5.31 20.93
C PRO A 295 -0.36 6.41 21.81
N ILE A 296 0.70 7.04 21.34
CA ILE A 296 1.46 8.06 22.11
C ILE A 296 1.45 9.43 21.43
N ALA A 297 1.20 9.48 20.11
CA ALA A 297 1.09 10.70 19.32
C ALA A 297 0.36 10.42 18.00
N THR A 298 0.20 11.47 17.19
CA THR A 298 -0.13 11.38 15.77
C THR A 298 0.89 12.19 14.95
N LEU A 299 1.11 11.81 13.70
CA LEU A 299 1.84 12.70 12.78
C LEU A 299 1.04 13.98 12.60
N PRO A 300 1.70 15.14 12.47
CA PRO A 300 1.03 16.41 12.19
C PRO A 300 0.19 16.30 10.91
N MET A 301 -1.08 16.62 11.00
CA MET A 301 -1.98 16.65 9.85
C MET A 301 -1.91 18.01 9.16
N PRO A 302 -1.91 18.07 7.82
CA PRO A 302 -2.11 19.35 7.13
C PRO A 302 -3.41 20.02 7.60
N PRO A 303 -3.48 21.37 7.62
CA PRO A 303 -4.67 22.06 8.12
C PRO A 303 -5.94 21.68 7.35
N LEU A 304 -6.93 21.11 8.03
CA LEU A 304 -8.16 20.60 7.41
C LEU A 304 -8.84 21.67 6.52
N ASP A 305 -8.97 22.91 7.01
CA ASP A 305 -9.67 23.97 6.29
C ASP A 305 -9.00 24.39 4.99
N ASP A 306 -7.69 24.11 4.83
CA ASP A 306 -6.95 24.41 3.61
C ASP A 306 -7.18 23.35 2.51
N PHE A 307 -7.53 22.11 2.87
CA PHE A 307 -7.57 20.97 1.95
C PHE A 307 -8.96 20.37 1.74
N ARG A 308 -9.83 20.34 2.77
CA ARG A 308 -11.15 19.68 2.71
C ARG A 308 -12.04 20.12 1.55
N ASN A 309 -11.93 21.40 1.13
CA ASN A 309 -12.77 21.98 0.08
C ASN A 309 -12.05 22.06 -1.28
N ARG A 310 -10.87 21.45 -1.42
CA ARG A 310 -10.12 21.44 -2.71
C ARG A 310 -10.68 20.41 -3.70
N GLY A 311 -11.48 19.46 -3.22
CA GLY A 311 -12.02 18.31 -3.95
C GLY A 311 -11.14 17.07 -3.86
N GLY A 312 -11.76 15.90 -4.04
CA GLY A 312 -11.12 14.59 -3.86
C GLY A 312 -10.91 14.25 -2.38
N ARG A 313 -10.14 13.19 -2.14
CA ARG A 313 -9.87 12.68 -0.78
C ARG A 313 -8.84 13.54 -0.05
N PHE A 314 -8.96 13.61 1.27
CA PHE A 314 -8.00 14.23 2.17
C PHE A 314 -7.88 13.43 3.46
N GLY A 315 -6.67 13.05 3.83
CA GLY A 315 -6.33 12.26 5.00
C GLY A 315 -5.12 11.38 4.73
N ALA A 316 -4.66 10.65 5.73
CA ALA A 316 -3.54 9.74 5.59
C ALA A 316 -3.85 8.61 4.60
N HIS A 317 -2.80 8.04 4.00
CA HIS A 317 -2.89 6.87 3.13
C HIS A 317 -1.60 6.02 3.23
N ASN A 318 -0.82 5.90 2.15
CA ASN A 318 0.38 5.09 2.10
C ASN A 318 1.58 5.76 2.80
N LEU A 319 2.49 4.93 3.28
CA LEU A 319 3.81 5.32 3.78
C LEU A 319 4.91 4.72 2.89
N HIS A 320 6.08 5.34 2.90
CA HIS A 320 7.29 4.65 2.50
C HIS A 320 7.62 3.60 3.56
N GLU A 321 7.53 2.32 3.19
CA GLU A 321 7.43 1.21 4.14
C GLU A 321 8.78 0.59 4.54
N ASN A 322 9.91 1.30 4.38
CA ASN A 322 11.24 0.77 4.70
C ASN A 322 11.49 -0.63 4.09
N ARG A 323 11.03 -0.85 2.85
CA ARG A 323 11.17 -2.14 2.16
C ARG A 323 12.62 -2.55 2.05
N PRO A 324 12.96 -3.85 2.12
CA PRO A 324 14.32 -4.30 1.80
C PRO A 324 14.68 -4.02 0.33
N GLY A 325 15.98 -3.95 0.03
CA GLY A 325 16.48 -3.68 -1.32
C GLY A 325 16.93 -2.23 -1.52
N PRO A 326 16.84 -1.67 -2.73
CA PRO A 326 17.34 -0.33 -3.07
C PRO A 326 16.43 0.78 -2.54
N SER A 327 16.16 0.77 -1.26
CA SER A 327 15.19 1.58 -0.54
C SER A 327 15.86 2.29 0.63
N PHE A 328 15.50 3.55 0.86
CA PHE A 328 15.93 4.31 2.02
C PHE A 328 15.36 3.70 3.29
N GLN A 329 16.21 3.47 4.29
CA GLN A 329 15.82 2.90 5.59
C GLN A 329 15.90 3.99 6.65
N SER A 330 14.82 4.28 7.34
CA SER A 330 14.82 5.29 8.41
C SER A 330 13.72 5.03 9.44
N ASP A 331 14.11 5.08 10.71
CA ASP A 331 13.18 5.15 11.84
C ASP A 331 12.99 6.60 12.35
N ASP A 332 13.68 7.57 11.72
CA ASP A 332 13.62 8.99 12.09
C ASP A 332 12.84 9.83 11.08
N LEU A 333 12.86 9.47 9.79
CA LEU A 333 12.15 10.19 8.74
C LEU A 333 11.05 9.31 8.18
N ILE A 334 9.81 9.77 8.28
CA ILE A 334 8.62 9.09 7.79
C ILE A 334 8.07 9.88 6.61
N PHE A 335 7.85 9.18 5.49
CA PHE A 335 7.25 9.76 4.27
C PHE A 335 5.85 9.18 4.14
N GLY A 336 4.85 10.05 3.97
CA GLY A 336 3.46 9.62 3.86
C GLY A 336 2.69 10.43 2.83
N THR A 337 1.70 9.80 2.23
CA THR A 337 0.80 10.42 1.26
C THR A 337 -0.53 10.80 1.91
N PHE A 338 -1.10 11.91 1.47
CA PHE A 338 -2.32 12.50 2.03
C PHE A 338 -3.31 12.91 0.94
N PHE A 339 -3.36 12.21 -0.17
CA PHE A 339 -4.18 12.52 -1.36
C PHE A 339 -4.02 13.97 -1.81
N ASN A 340 -5.07 14.83 -1.70
CA ASN A 340 -4.96 16.23 -2.08
C ASN A 340 -4.07 17.05 -1.13
N GLY A 341 -3.76 16.52 0.07
CA GLY A 341 -2.74 17.06 0.97
C GLY A 341 -1.30 16.81 0.49
N GLY A 342 -1.11 16.01 -0.55
CA GLY A 342 0.17 15.73 -1.18
C GLY A 342 1.05 14.73 -0.43
N LEU A 343 2.34 14.75 -0.71
CA LEU A 343 3.38 14.02 -0.01
C LEU A 343 3.87 14.86 1.18
N ARG A 344 4.06 14.22 2.34
CA ARG A 344 4.56 14.83 3.57
C ARG A 344 5.73 14.03 4.13
N VAL A 345 6.69 14.73 4.76
CA VAL A 345 7.83 14.11 5.45
C VAL A 345 7.87 14.59 6.89
N PHE A 346 8.02 13.65 7.81
CA PHE A 346 7.99 13.89 9.24
C PHE A 346 9.29 13.46 9.92
N ASP A 347 9.80 14.30 10.83
CA ASP A 347 10.89 13.97 11.76
C ASP A 347 10.29 13.33 13.02
N LEU A 348 10.70 12.09 13.32
CA LEU A 348 10.34 11.31 14.49
C LEU A 348 11.52 11.05 15.42
N LYS A 349 12.56 11.87 15.41
CA LYS A 349 13.65 11.77 16.41
C LYS A 349 13.10 11.79 17.83
N ASP A 350 12.08 12.62 18.08
CA ASP A 350 11.24 12.56 19.27
C ASP A 350 9.83 12.07 18.89
N PRO A 351 9.49 10.79 19.12
CA PRO A 351 8.20 10.24 18.73
C PRO A 351 7.01 10.79 19.52
N LEU A 352 7.24 11.48 20.64
CA LEU A 352 6.19 12.20 21.36
C LEU A 352 5.91 13.58 20.77
N GLN A 353 6.78 14.10 19.91
CA GLN A 353 6.67 15.40 19.26
C GLN A 353 7.04 15.32 17.77
N PRO A 354 6.32 14.53 16.96
CA PRO A 354 6.55 14.47 15.52
C PRO A 354 6.47 15.85 14.88
N LYS A 355 7.31 16.12 13.86
CA LYS A 355 7.35 17.42 13.17
C LYS A 355 7.30 17.21 11.66
N GLU A 356 6.43 17.91 10.95
CA GLU A 356 6.51 18.00 9.51
C GLU A 356 7.77 18.82 9.12
N VAL A 357 8.61 18.26 8.26
CA VAL A 357 9.89 18.87 7.85
C VAL A 357 9.98 19.12 6.36
N ALA A 358 9.16 18.49 5.54
CA ALA A 358 9.08 18.72 4.10
C ALA A 358 7.71 18.33 3.55
N TYR A 359 7.32 18.93 2.41
CA TYR A 359 6.13 18.53 1.69
C TYR A 359 6.18 18.91 0.20
N PHE A 360 5.36 18.19 -0.57
CA PHE A 360 5.10 18.45 -1.98
C PHE A 360 3.61 18.25 -2.28
N VAL A 361 2.92 19.31 -2.72
CA VAL A 361 1.54 19.28 -3.19
C VAL A 361 1.53 19.73 -4.65
N PRO A 362 1.40 18.81 -5.62
CA PRO A 362 1.39 19.20 -7.03
C PRO A 362 0.09 19.93 -7.40
N PRO A 363 0.13 20.75 -8.47
CA PRO A 363 -1.08 21.32 -9.03
C PRO A 363 -1.96 20.23 -9.63
N LYS A 364 -3.25 20.56 -9.88
CA LYS A 364 -4.15 19.65 -10.59
C LYS A 364 -3.52 19.20 -11.91
N PRO A 365 -3.39 17.87 -12.15
CA PRO A 365 -2.93 17.36 -13.43
C PRO A 365 -3.94 17.66 -14.55
N ASP A 366 -3.42 17.88 -15.77
CA ASP A 366 -4.28 17.98 -16.94
C ASP A 366 -5.08 16.66 -17.11
N ASN A 367 -6.34 16.77 -17.52
CA ASN A 367 -7.27 15.65 -17.69
C ASN A 367 -7.61 14.86 -16.41
N SER A 368 -7.25 15.35 -15.21
CA SER A 368 -7.71 14.73 -13.97
C SER A 368 -9.24 14.83 -13.85
N PRO A 369 -9.94 13.73 -13.50
CA PRO A 369 -11.39 13.74 -13.28
C PRO A 369 -11.80 14.47 -12.01
N VAL A 370 -10.85 14.72 -11.10
CA VAL A 370 -11.07 15.45 -9.84
C VAL A 370 -10.39 16.82 -9.86
N ALA A 371 -10.76 17.68 -8.92
CA ALA A 371 -10.33 19.08 -8.92
C ALA A 371 -8.87 19.30 -8.53
N THR A 372 -8.22 18.28 -7.95
CA THR A 372 -6.84 18.35 -7.41
C THR A 372 -6.03 17.12 -7.83
N ALA A 373 -4.71 17.16 -7.64
CA ALA A 373 -3.90 15.95 -7.58
C ALA A 373 -4.29 15.11 -6.36
N GLN A 374 -4.12 13.79 -6.48
CA GLN A 374 -4.40 12.82 -5.42
C GLN A 374 -3.15 11.95 -5.24
N ILE A 375 -2.19 12.41 -4.43
CA ILE A 375 -0.94 11.66 -4.21
C ILE A 375 -1.26 10.39 -3.44
N ASN A 376 -1.02 9.26 -4.11
CA ASN A 376 -1.53 7.95 -3.73
C ASN A 376 -0.48 7.11 -3.01
N ASP A 377 0.73 7.02 -3.57
CA ASP A 377 1.78 6.17 -3.03
C ASP A 377 3.15 6.85 -3.08
N VAL A 378 4.13 6.33 -2.31
CA VAL A 378 5.47 6.88 -2.19
C VAL A 378 6.53 5.79 -2.02
N TYR A 379 7.64 5.95 -2.74
CA TYR A 379 8.85 5.17 -2.60
C TYR A 379 10.05 6.11 -2.45
N VAL A 380 11.00 5.78 -1.58
CA VAL A 380 12.26 6.54 -1.42
C VAL A 380 13.42 5.60 -1.65
N ASP A 381 14.32 5.93 -2.56
CA ASP A 381 15.49 5.11 -2.82
C ASP A 381 16.65 5.40 -1.85
N GLU A 382 17.66 4.56 -1.85
CA GLU A 382 18.84 4.70 -0.96
C GLU A 382 19.64 5.99 -1.20
N ASN A 383 19.42 6.67 -2.34
CA ASN A 383 20.01 7.96 -2.66
C ASN A 383 19.16 9.14 -2.19
N ARG A 384 18.05 8.88 -1.49
CA ARG A 384 17.05 9.84 -1.02
C ARG A 384 16.31 10.57 -2.15
N ILE A 385 16.23 9.96 -3.31
CA ILE A 385 15.28 10.38 -4.33
C ILE A 385 13.91 9.86 -3.93
N VAL A 386 12.95 10.76 -3.87
CA VAL A 386 11.57 10.46 -3.50
C VAL A 386 10.73 10.36 -4.77
N TYR A 387 10.07 9.24 -4.93
CA TYR A 387 9.13 8.97 -6.01
C TYR A 387 7.73 8.95 -5.41
N CYS A 388 6.81 9.70 -5.97
CA CYS A 388 5.40 9.60 -5.61
C CYS A 388 4.52 9.63 -6.85
N VAL A 389 3.31 9.11 -6.71
CA VAL A 389 2.39 8.90 -7.84
C VAL A 389 1.03 9.54 -7.57
N ASP A 390 0.41 10.02 -8.65
CA ASP A 390 -0.96 10.52 -8.62
C ASP A 390 -1.96 9.40 -8.98
N ARG A 391 -3.06 9.33 -8.24
CA ARG A 391 -4.09 8.30 -8.42
C ARG A 391 -4.81 8.36 -9.77
N HIS A 392 -4.83 9.52 -10.44
CA HIS A 392 -5.68 9.74 -11.61
C HIS A 392 -4.93 10.01 -12.90
N ALA A 393 -4.20 11.13 -13.00
CA ALA A 393 -3.64 11.57 -14.27
C ALA A 393 -2.23 12.16 -14.18
N GLY A 394 -1.71 12.40 -12.98
CA GLY A 394 -0.41 13.05 -12.78
C GLY A 394 0.80 12.16 -13.06
N GLY A 395 0.62 10.85 -12.99
CA GLY A 395 1.69 9.88 -13.18
C GLY A 395 2.73 9.89 -12.06
N LEU A 396 4.00 9.78 -12.43
CA LEU A 396 5.16 9.71 -11.55
C LEU A 396 5.81 11.08 -11.35
N TYR A 397 6.05 11.47 -10.11
CA TYR A 397 6.88 12.62 -9.73
C TYR A 397 8.18 12.12 -9.10
N CYS A 398 9.31 12.67 -9.54
CA CYS A 398 10.64 12.44 -8.96
C CYS A 398 11.09 13.69 -8.23
N LEU A 399 11.47 13.56 -6.97
CA LEU A 399 11.80 14.67 -6.08
C LEU A 399 13.14 14.42 -5.37
N GLU A 400 13.85 15.49 -5.07
CA GLU A 400 15.02 15.51 -4.20
C GLU A 400 14.65 16.12 -2.86
N LEU A 401 15.00 15.44 -1.76
CA LEU A 401 14.78 15.93 -0.41
C LEU A 401 15.94 16.81 0.04
N ASN A 402 15.65 18.01 0.58
CA ASN A 402 16.63 19.05 0.90
C ASN A 402 16.79 19.29 2.42
N ILE A 403 16.83 18.21 3.25
CA ILE A 403 17.00 18.29 4.72
C ILE A 403 18.19 17.46 5.21
#